data_68cd02a863e8189cf10765e56df8e21a
#
_entry.id   68cd02a863e8189cf10765e56df8e21a
#
_cell.length_a   1.000
_cell.length_b   1.000
_cell.length_c   1.000
_cell.angle_alpha   90.00
_cell.angle_beta   90.00
_cell.angle_gamma   90.00
#
_symmetry.space_group_name_H-M   'P 1'
#
loop_
_entity.id
_entity.type
_entity.pdbx_description
1 polymer ?
#
loop_
_entity_poly.entity_id
_entity_poly.type
_entity_poly.pdbx_seq_one_letter_code
_entity_poly.pdbx_strand_id
1 'polypeptide(L)'
;MLYSIIIPCYRSSKTIRKVVELTMKELEAIGKTEYEFVLVDDCSPDGGETMAALMGLVRDYTCVRVVELAKNAGQHNAVIAGLNAAKGDAFIAMDDDMQTHPSQLKF
;
A
#
# COMPACT_ATOMS: atom_id res chain seq x y z
N MET A 1 10.38 -12.09 -10.80
CA MET A 1 8.95 -11.99 -10.47
C MET A 1 8.69 -10.69 -9.72
N LEU A 2 7.75 -9.92 -10.20
CA LEU A 2 7.35 -8.67 -9.55
C LEU A 2 6.19 -8.92 -8.60
N TYR A 3 6.35 -8.49 -7.35
CA TYR A 3 5.30 -8.59 -6.32
C TYR A 3 4.60 -7.25 -6.21
N SER A 4 3.26 -7.28 -6.25
CA SER A 4 2.44 -6.09 -6.04
C SER A 4 1.82 -6.16 -4.65
N ILE A 5 2.17 -5.21 -3.79
CA ILE A 5 1.64 -5.11 -2.44
C ILE A 5 0.55 -4.03 -2.46
N ILE A 6 -0.69 -4.46 -2.23
CA ILE A 6 -1.86 -3.58 -2.32
C ILE A 6 -2.32 -3.27 -0.91
N ILE A 7 -2.36 -1.97 -0.57
CA ILE A 7 -2.74 -1.51 0.76
C ILE A 7 -3.88 -0.51 0.61
N PRO A 8 -5.10 -0.89 0.98
CA PRO A 8 -6.19 0.07 1.05
C PRO A 8 -5.95 1.00 2.23
N CYS A 9 -6.01 2.30 1.98
CA CYS A 9 -5.68 3.33 2.97
C CYS A 9 -6.92 4.14 3.31
N TYR A 10 -7.21 4.25 4.59
CA TYR A 10 -8.30 5.05 5.09
C TYR A 10 -7.88 5.67 6.43
N ARG A 11 -7.73 7.00 6.45
CA ARG A 11 -7.23 7.73 7.63
C ARG A 11 -5.87 7.18 8.11
N SER A 12 -4.97 6.95 7.16
CA SER A 12 -3.71 6.23 7.41
C SER A 12 -2.49 7.14 7.49
N SER A 13 -2.68 8.47 7.59
CA SER A 13 -1.58 9.43 7.49
C SER A 13 -0.44 9.17 8.48
N LYS A 14 -0.76 8.62 9.66
CA LYS A 14 0.22 8.43 10.73
C LYS A 14 0.91 7.07 10.69
N THR A 15 0.35 6.10 9.97
CA THR A 15 0.85 4.72 10.00
C THR A 15 1.42 4.24 8.69
N ILE A 16 0.96 4.79 7.56
CA ILE A 16 1.24 4.20 6.25
C ILE A 16 2.74 4.17 5.90
N ARG A 17 3.49 5.22 6.21
CA ARG A 17 4.92 5.24 5.90
C ARG A 17 5.64 4.11 6.62
N LYS A 18 5.32 3.90 7.89
CA LYS A 18 5.95 2.86 8.70
C LYS A 18 5.60 1.47 8.16
N VAL A 19 4.35 1.26 7.76
CA VAL A 19 3.92 -0.01 7.16
C VAL A 19 4.70 -0.29 5.89
N VAL A 20 4.80 0.68 5.01
CA VAL A 20 5.52 0.52 3.74
C VAL A 20 7.00 0.22 3.98
N GLU A 21 7.64 0.99 4.85
CA GLU A 21 9.08 0.84 5.10
C GLU A 21 9.41 -0.48 5.79
N LEU A 22 8.59 -0.91 6.75
CA LEU A 22 8.78 -2.21 7.38
C LEU A 22 8.57 -3.36 6.40
N THR A 23 7.58 -3.22 5.51
CA THR A 23 7.30 -4.24 4.50
C THR A 23 8.46 -4.36 3.51
N MET A 24 9.02 -3.21 3.08
CA MET A 24 10.20 -3.22 2.22
C MET A 24 11.35 -3.97 2.88
N LYS A 25 11.59 -3.69 4.16
CA LYS A 25 12.68 -4.32 4.90
C LYS A 25 12.48 -5.84 4.99
N GLU A 26 11.25 -6.29 5.27
CA GLU A 26 10.96 -7.71 5.36
C GLU A 26 11.08 -8.41 3.99
N LEU A 27 10.63 -7.78 2.92
CA LEU A 27 10.77 -8.33 1.57
C LEU A 27 12.23 -8.48 1.19
N GLU A 28 13.04 -7.48 1.47
CA GLU A 28 14.47 -7.54 1.17
C GLU A 28 15.18 -8.60 2.02
N ALA A 29 14.76 -8.78 3.28
CA ALA A 29 15.33 -9.79 4.16
C ALA A 29 15.11 -11.21 3.67
N ILE A 30 14.00 -11.45 2.95
CA ILE A 30 13.72 -12.77 2.38
C ILE A 30 14.10 -12.88 0.90
N GLY A 31 14.88 -11.92 0.39
CA GLY A 31 15.39 -11.95 -0.97
C GLY A 31 14.45 -11.51 -2.06
N LYS A 32 13.33 -10.87 -1.71
CA LYS A 32 12.37 -10.35 -2.68
C LYS A 32 12.70 -8.89 -2.97
N THR A 33 13.35 -8.62 -4.09
CA THR A 33 13.82 -7.28 -4.44
C THR A 33 13.03 -6.63 -5.56
N GLU A 34 12.16 -7.37 -6.25
CA GLU A 34 11.30 -6.83 -7.28
C GLU A 34 9.88 -6.70 -6.72
N TYR A 35 9.49 -5.48 -6.33
CA TYR A 35 8.18 -5.23 -5.75
C TYR A 35 7.70 -3.82 -6.08
N GLU A 36 6.39 -3.65 -6.07
CA GLU A 36 5.75 -2.34 -6.14
C GLU A 36 4.70 -2.25 -5.03
N PHE A 37 4.43 -1.04 -4.57
CA PHE A 37 3.34 -0.78 -3.64
C PHE A 37 2.24 -0.05 -4.39
N VAL A 38 1.01 -0.54 -4.26
CA VAL A 38 -0.16 0.15 -4.80
C VAL A 38 -1.00 0.57 -3.60
N LEU A 39 -0.93 1.85 -3.26
CA LEU A 39 -1.63 2.42 -2.12
C LEU A 39 -2.93 3.03 -2.62
N VAL A 40 -4.06 2.55 -2.10
CA VAL A 40 -5.37 3.01 -2.56
C VAL A 40 -5.99 3.88 -1.47
N ASP A 41 -6.14 5.18 -1.75
CA ASP A 41 -6.84 6.07 -0.83
C ASP A 41 -8.35 5.91 -1.04
N ASP A 42 -9.03 5.32 -0.06
CA ASP A 42 -10.45 5.04 -0.08
C ASP A 42 -11.25 6.28 0.36
N CYS A 43 -10.96 7.42 -0.24
CA CYS A 43 -11.63 8.69 0.01
C CYS A 43 -11.60 9.06 1.51
N SER A 44 -10.40 9.16 2.09
CA SER A 44 -10.24 9.47 3.51
C SER A 44 -10.78 10.85 3.85
N PRO A 45 -11.69 10.97 4.85
CA PRO A 45 -12.29 12.25 5.21
C PRO A 45 -11.44 12.99 6.25
N ASP A 46 -10.16 13.20 5.98
CA ASP A 46 -9.21 13.78 6.93
C ASP A 46 -8.55 15.05 6.38
N GLY A 47 -9.24 15.76 5.47
CA GLY A 47 -8.71 16.99 4.91
C GLY A 47 -7.50 16.82 4.00
N GLY A 48 -7.30 15.61 3.47
CA GLY A 48 -6.20 15.31 2.58
C GLY A 48 -4.93 14.86 3.28
N GLU A 49 -4.96 14.63 4.59
CA GLU A 49 -3.77 14.17 5.33
C GLU A 49 -3.26 12.83 4.83
N THR A 50 -4.18 11.86 4.62
CA THR A 50 -3.78 10.54 4.10
C THR A 50 -3.17 10.68 2.71
N MET A 51 -3.84 11.42 1.80
CA MET A 51 -3.30 11.59 0.45
C MET A 51 -1.94 12.29 0.47
N ALA A 52 -1.75 13.29 1.33
CA ALA A 52 -0.46 13.97 1.46
C ALA A 52 0.64 12.98 1.90
N ALA A 53 0.33 12.08 2.83
CA ALA A 53 1.28 11.05 3.27
C ALA A 53 1.62 10.09 2.14
N LEU A 54 0.61 9.67 1.35
CA LEU A 54 0.84 8.77 0.22
C LEU A 54 1.69 9.44 -0.85
N MET A 55 1.42 10.70 -1.17
CA MET A 55 2.21 11.42 -2.17
C MET A 55 3.65 11.64 -1.70
N GLY A 56 3.87 11.80 -0.39
CA GLY A 56 5.21 11.82 0.16
C GLY A 56 5.98 10.53 -0.11
N LEU A 57 5.30 9.40 0.01
CA LEU A 57 5.90 8.10 -0.30
C LEU A 57 6.22 7.95 -1.79
N VAL A 58 5.33 8.42 -2.66
CA VAL A 58 5.58 8.42 -4.10
C VAL A 58 6.83 9.22 -4.44
N ARG A 59 7.00 10.36 -3.77
CA ARG A 59 8.17 11.22 -3.99
C ARG A 59 9.46 10.55 -3.52
N ASP A 60 9.40 9.82 -2.40
CA ASP A 60 10.59 9.24 -1.77
C ASP A 60 10.96 7.87 -2.33
N TYR A 61 10.00 7.14 -2.89
CA TYR A 61 10.21 5.77 -3.37
C TYR A 61 9.60 5.57 -4.74
N THR A 62 10.43 5.19 -5.71
CA THR A 62 9.97 5.00 -7.10
C THR A 62 9.04 3.79 -7.26
N CYS A 63 9.08 2.85 -6.31
CA CYS A 63 8.24 1.66 -6.35
C CYS A 63 6.84 1.87 -5.79
N VAL A 64 6.51 3.09 -5.33
CA VAL A 64 5.20 3.38 -4.74
C VAL A 64 4.30 4.07 -5.76
N ARG A 65 3.09 3.56 -5.90
CA ARG A 65 2.04 4.14 -6.75
C ARG A 65 0.78 4.34 -5.93
N VAL A 66 0.00 5.34 -6.29
CA VAL A 66 -1.21 5.72 -5.55
C VAL A 66 -2.41 5.69 -6.48
N VAL A 67 -3.50 5.14 -5.98
CA VAL A 67 -4.82 5.20 -6.62
C VAL A 67 -5.75 5.95 -5.67
N GLU A 68 -6.40 6.99 -6.15
CA GLU A 68 -7.35 7.76 -5.36
C GLU A 68 -8.77 7.43 -5.80
N LEU A 69 -9.62 7.00 -4.85
CA LEU A 69 -11.02 6.75 -5.12
C LEU A 69 -11.82 8.02 -4.89
N ALA A 70 -12.77 8.30 -5.79
CA ALA A 70 -13.58 9.52 -5.71
C ALA A 70 -14.55 9.52 -4.54
N LYS A 71 -14.90 8.34 -4.02
CA LYS A 71 -15.77 8.20 -2.86
C LYS A 71 -15.42 6.93 -2.12
N ASN A 72 -15.79 6.86 -0.84
CA ASN A 72 -15.52 5.66 -0.03
C ASN A 72 -16.28 4.47 -0.61
N ALA A 73 -15.55 3.44 -0.99
CA ALA A 73 -16.09 2.23 -1.60
C ALA A 73 -15.97 1.01 -0.69
N GLY A 74 -15.29 1.15 0.46
CA GLY A 74 -15.01 0.06 1.38
C GLY A 74 -13.70 -0.64 1.07
N GLN A 75 -13.13 -1.28 2.08
CA GLN A 75 -11.81 -1.92 1.99
C GLN A 75 -11.75 -2.95 0.87
N HIS A 76 -12.79 -3.78 0.73
CA HIS A 76 -12.81 -4.82 -0.29
C HIS A 76 -12.72 -4.23 -1.69
N ASN A 77 -13.51 -3.19 -1.97
CA ASN A 77 -13.50 -2.54 -3.29
C ASN A 77 -12.21 -1.76 -3.53
N ALA A 78 -11.61 -1.21 -2.47
CA ALA A 78 -10.31 -0.55 -2.58
C ALA A 78 -9.23 -1.55 -2.99
N VAL A 79 -9.25 -2.76 -2.44
CA VAL A 79 -8.30 -3.81 -2.84
C VAL A 79 -8.49 -4.17 -4.31
N ILE A 80 -9.76 -4.30 -4.77
CA ILE A 80 -10.03 -4.58 -6.17
C ILE A 80 -9.50 -3.48 -7.08
N ALA A 81 -9.67 -2.21 -6.69
CA ALA A 81 -9.14 -1.09 -7.47
C ALA A 81 -7.60 -1.16 -7.54
N GLY A 82 -6.95 -1.51 -6.43
CA GLY A 82 -5.52 -1.70 -6.40
C GLY A 82 -5.05 -2.84 -7.30
N LEU A 83 -5.78 -3.96 -7.28
CA LEU A 83 -5.47 -5.10 -8.16
C LEU A 83 -5.54 -4.71 -9.63
N ASN A 84 -6.54 -3.91 -10.00
CA ASN A 84 -6.68 -3.45 -11.38
C ASN A 84 -5.54 -2.53 -11.81
N ALA A 85 -4.92 -1.82 -10.89
CA ALA A 85 -3.81 -0.92 -11.16
C ALA A 85 -2.45 -1.63 -11.08
N ALA A 86 -2.39 -2.78 -10.43
CA ALA A 86 -1.14 -3.49 -10.18
C ALA A 86 -0.56 -4.12 -11.45
N LYS A 87 0.76 -4.13 -11.55
CA LYS A 87 1.47 -4.67 -12.71
C LYS A 87 2.25 -5.94 -12.38
N GLY A 88 2.19 -6.41 -11.15
CA GLY A 88 2.99 -7.55 -10.72
C GLY A 88 2.47 -8.89 -11.16
N ASP A 89 3.29 -9.90 -10.95
CA ASP A 89 2.98 -11.30 -11.24
C ASP A 89 2.28 -11.97 -10.05
N ALA A 90 2.55 -11.50 -8.85
CA ALA A 90 1.94 -11.99 -7.62
C ALA A 90 1.43 -10.81 -6.82
N PHE A 91 0.32 -11.00 -6.10
CA PHE A 91 -0.37 -9.93 -5.39
C PHE A 91 -0.47 -10.25 -3.90
N ILE A 92 -0.22 -9.25 -3.07
CA ILE A 92 -0.33 -9.36 -1.62
C ILE A 92 -1.16 -8.17 -1.14
N ALA A 93 -2.27 -8.44 -0.46
CA ALA A 93 -3.07 -7.39 0.16
C ALA A 93 -2.77 -7.36 1.64
N MET A 94 -2.63 -6.17 2.22
CA MET A 94 -2.39 -6.04 3.65
C MET A 94 -3.04 -4.76 4.19
N ASP A 95 -3.21 -4.73 5.52
CA ASP A 95 -3.83 -3.60 6.19
C ASP A 95 -2.86 -2.43 6.34
N ASP A 96 -3.43 -1.24 6.51
CA ASP A 96 -2.69 0.02 6.63
C ASP A 96 -2.41 0.44 8.08
N ASP A 97 -2.84 -0.34 9.05
CA ASP A 97 -2.82 0.02 10.46
C ASP A 97 -1.90 -0.86 11.32
N MET A 98 -1.03 -1.63 10.70
CA MET A 98 -0.09 -2.51 11.37
C MET A 98 -0.73 -3.72 12.08
N GLN A 99 -2.00 -4.03 11.82
CA GLN A 99 -2.63 -5.21 12.40
C GLN A 99 -2.00 -6.50 11.90
N THR A 100 -1.58 -6.52 10.62
CA THR A 100 -0.81 -7.62 10.07
C THR A 100 0.66 -7.19 10.03
N HIS A 101 1.47 -7.79 10.90
CA HIS A 101 2.88 -7.40 10.95
C HIS A 101 3.60 -7.90 9.70
N PRO A 102 4.43 -7.05 9.05
CA PRO A 102 5.11 -7.44 7.81
C PRO A 102 5.95 -8.70 7.91
N SER A 103 6.50 -9.02 9.09
CA SER A 103 7.28 -10.25 9.29
C SER A 103 6.46 -11.51 9.10
N GLN A 104 5.13 -11.42 9.07
CA GLN A 104 4.24 -12.55 8.87
C GLN A 104 3.86 -12.77 7.42
N LEU A 105 4.41 -11.99 6.49
CA LEU A 105 4.16 -12.18 5.06
C LEU A 105 4.71 -13.53 4.62
N LYS A 106 3.88 -14.29 3.90
CA LYS A 106 4.23 -15.61 3.38
C LYS A 106 3.93 -15.66 1.89
N PHE A 107 4.86 -16.19 1.15
CA PHE A 107 4.78 -16.26 -0.30
C PHE A 107 4.89 -17.70 -0.79
#